data_2693b267e0c1315508b56f191b1b6226
#
_entry.id   2693b267e0c1315508b56f191b1b6226
#
_cell.length_a   1.000
_cell.length_b   1.000
_cell.length_c   1.000
_cell.angle_alpha   90.00
_cell.angle_beta   90.00
_cell.angle_gamma   90.00
#
_symmetry.space_group_name_H-M   'P 1'
#
loop_
_entity.id
_entity.type
_entity.pdbx_description
1 polymer ?
#
loop_
_entity_poly.entity_id
_entity_poly.type
_entity_poly.pdbx_seq_one_letter_code
_entity_poly.pdbx_strand_id
1 'polypeptide(L)'
;QGMYEKCIEIENYILTNFSEQYELTEKAAAYLFLGDSYRALGDNDKSVYYYNIAIGVDDTYREPYLSIAEIMNEKQMYDVAIGYVQEALKKTYRHYTWVERDNSWGGQIEDILSVSYYWTGDYKKSFECVTKAIEYFPNDGRIKYNFDIISKALQENVL
;
A
#
# COMPACT_ATOMS: atom_id res chain seq x y z
N GLN A 1 13.43 15.84 4.98
CA GLN A 1 14.17 14.77 5.70
C GLN A 1 14.00 14.92 7.21
N GLY A 2 14.43 16.03 7.82
CA GLY A 2 14.37 16.25 9.29
C GLY A 2 12.98 16.10 9.94
N MET A 3 11.89 16.26 9.17
CA MET A 3 10.54 16.07 9.67
C MET A 3 10.25 14.60 9.95
N TYR A 4 10.60 13.69 9.05
CA TYR A 4 10.36 12.25 9.23
C TYR A 4 11.24 11.65 10.33
N GLU A 5 12.49 12.08 10.43
CA GLU A 5 13.39 11.70 11.53
C GLU A 5 12.80 12.09 12.89
N LYS A 6 12.24 13.30 13.00
CA LYS A 6 11.56 13.76 14.21
C LYS A 6 10.26 13.00 14.49
N CYS A 7 9.48 12.64 13.47
CA CYS A 7 8.31 11.78 13.63
C CYS A 7 8.71 10.41 14.21
N ILE A 8 9.76 9.80 13.68
CA ILE A 8 10.29 8.51 14.17
C ILE A 8 10.70 8.62 15.64
N GLU A 9 11.38 9.70 16.04
CA GLU A 9 11.79 9.92 17.43
C GLU A 9 10.58 10.03 18.36
N ILE A 10 9.57 10.82 17.98
CA ILE A 10 8.35 11.03 18.76
C ILE A 10 7.55 9.74 18.89
N GLU A 11 7.31 9.01 17.79
CA GLU A 11 6.53 7.77 17.83
C GLU A 11 7.24 6.69 18.66
N ASN A 12 8.55 6.55 18.55
CA ASN A 12 9.29 5.62 19.38
C ASN A 12 9.24 6.01 20.86
N TYR A 13 9.31 7.30 21.18
CA TYR A 13 9.16 7.78 22.56
C TYR A 13 7.77 7.46 23.12
N ILE A 14 6.72 7.71 22.35
CA ILE A 14 5.33 7.42 22.71
C ILE A 14 5.14 5.92 22.94
N LEU A 15 5.53 5.09 21.99
CA LEU A 15 5.39 3.64 22.07
C LEU A 15 6.17 3.04 23.24
N THR A 16 7.34 3.61 23.58
CA THR A 16 8.17 3.13 24.69
C THR A 16 7.60 3.49 26.05
N ASN A 17 7.07 4.71 26.22
CA ASN A 17 6.72 5.24 27.52
C ASN A 17 5.23 5.20 27.84
N PHE A 18 4.37 5.14 26.82
CA PHE A 18 2.92 5.29 26.96
C PHE A 18 2.10 4.19 26.29
N SER A 19 2.73 3.13 25.75
CA SER A 19 2.02 2.11 24.97
C SER A 19 0.89 1.43 25.72
N GLU A 20 0.97 1.31 27.04
CA GLU A 20 -0.10 0.70 27.87
C GLU A 20 -1.37 1.57 27.93
N GLN A 21 -1.27 2.86 27.60
CA GLN A 21 -2.39 3.81 27.61
C GLN A 21 -3.14 3.84 26.28
N TYR A 22 -2.58 3.22 25.22
CA TYR A 22 -3.15 3.21 23.88
C TYR A 22 -3.95 1.93 23.63
N GLU A 23 -5.08 2.06 22.96
CA GLU A 23 -5.81 0.92 22.40
C GLU A 23 -5.01 0.26 21.26
N LEU A 24 -5.38 -0.97 20.88
CA LEU A 24 -4.68 -1.72 19.83
C LEU A 24 -4.67 -0.97 18.50
N THR A 25 -5.80 -0.35 18.15
CA THR A 25 -5.95 0.47 16.95
C THR A 25 -4.99 1.67 16.89
N GLU A 26 -4.80 2.34 18.04
CA GLU A 26 -3.87 3.47 18.15
C GLU A 26 -2.41 3.01 18.06
N LYS A 27 -2.07 1.87 18.68
CA LYS A 27 -0.74 1.26 18.55
C LYS A 27 -0.44 0.85 17.11
N ALA A 28 -1.39 0.22 16.44
CA ALA A 28 -1.24 -0.16 15.03
C ALA A 28 -1.03 1.08 14.14
N ALA A 29 -1.77 2.16 14.41
CA ALA A 29 -1.60 3.44 13.74
C ALA A 29 -0.19 4.04 13.92
N ALA A 30 0.33 4.04 15.15
CA ALA A 30 1.69 4.52 15.43
C ALA A 30 2.75 3.71 14.67
N TYR A 31 2.62 2.39 14.60
CA TYR A 31 3.51 1.55 13.80
C TYR A 31 3.35 1.78 12.29
N LEU A 32 2.13 2.06 11.81
CA LEU A 32 1.90 2.45 10.42
C LEU A 32 2.64 3.74 10.08
N PHE A 33 2.61 4.77 10.96
CA PHE A 33 3.36 6.01 10.77
C PHE A 33 4.87 5.81 10.79
N LEU A 34 5.39 4.94 11.64
CA LEU A 34 6.81 4.57 11.61
C LEU A 34 7.16 3.97 10.24
N GLY A 35 6.34 3.04 9.74
CA GLY A 35 6.51 2.48 8.42
C GLY A 35 6.54 3.54 7.32
N ASP A 36 5.57 4.46 7.33
CA ASP A 36 5.50 5.58 6.37
C ASP A 36 6.72 6.51 6.45
N SER A 37 7.16 6.81 7.66
CA SER A 37 8.32 7.68 7.89
C SER A 37 9.61 7.06 7.35
N TYR A 38 9.83 5.76 7.59
CA TYR A 38 10.97 5.04 7.02
C TYR A 38 10.88 4.92 5.50
N ARG A 39 9.68 4.72 4.93
CA ARG A 39 9.48 4.74 3.49
C ARG A 39 9.85 6.08 2.87
N ALA A 40 9.44 7.17 3.49
CA ALA A 40 9.77 8.52 3.04
C ALA A 40 11.28 8.83 3.11
N LEU A 41 12.00 8.17 4.03
CA LEU A 41 13.46 8.22 4.12
C LEU A 41 14.19 7.26 3.16
N GLY A 42 13.45 6.41 2.41
CA GLY A 42 13.99 5.42 1.49
C GLY A 42 14.42 4.10 2.15
N ASP A 43 14.14 3.89 3.44
CA ASP A 43 14.44 2.65 4.16
C ASP A 43 13.25 1.67 4.05
N ASN A 44 13.10 1.07 2.87
CA ASN A 44 12.00 0.14 2.60
C ASN A 44 12.03 -1.11 3.50
N ASP A 45 13.18 -1.53 3.99
CA ASP A 45 13.26 -2.73 4.84
C ASP A 45 12.71 -2.44 6.24
N LYS A 46 13.05 -1.30 6.84
CA LYS A 46 12.43 -0.87 8.09
C LYS A 46 10.96 -0.52 7.91
N SER A 47 10.58 0.06 6.77
CA SER A 47 9.19 0.33 6.46
C SER A 47 8.35 -0.95 6.50
N VAL A 48 8.77 -2.00 5.78
CA VAL A 48 8.11 -3.32 5.81
C VAL A 48 8.10 -3.93 7.21
N TYR A 49 9.19 -3.79 7.97
CA TYR A 49 9.24 -4.27 9.35
C TYR A 49 8.15 -3.64 10.21
N TYR A 50 8.00 -2.31 10.19
CA TYR A 50 6.99 -1.62 10.99
C TYR A 50 5.57 -1.85 10.51
N TYR A 51 5.33 -1.97 9.20
CA TYR A 51 4.01 -2.37 8.68
C TYR A 51 3.62 -3.77 9.15
N ASN A 52 4.55 -4.72 9.20
CA ASN A 52 4.25 -6.05 9.74
C ASN A 52 3.96 -6.01 11.25
N ILE A 53 4.61 -5.13 12.02
CA ILE A 53 4.24 -4.93 13.43
C ILE A 53 2.82 -4.36 13.52
N ALA A 54 2.46 -3.36 12.72
CA ALA A 54 1.11 -2.79 12.69
C ALA A 54 0.06 -3.87 12.41
N ILE A 55 0.29 -4.75 11.42
CA ILE A 55 -0.56 -5.90 11.12
C ILE A 55 -0.65 -6.87 12.32
N GLY A 56 0.46 -7.13 13.00
CA GLY A 56 0.48 -8.02 14.16
C GLY A 56 -0.26 -7.46 15.39
N VAL A 57 -0.38 -6.14 15.49
CA VAL A 57 -1.10 -5.45 16.57
C VAL A 57 -2.59 -5.37 16.28
N ASP A 58 -2.96 -4.95 15.06
CA ASP A 58 -4.35 -4.90 14.60
C ASP A 58 -4.39 -5.17 13.09
N ASP A 59 -4.82 -6.37 12.72
CA ASP A 59 -4.83 -6.84 11.34
C ASP A 59 -6.03 -6.33 10.52
N THR A 60 -6.88 -5.51 11.10
CA THR A 60 -8.12 -5.03 10.45
C THR A 60 -7.88 -3.85 9.50
N TYR A 61 -6.74 -3.16 9.60
CA TYR A 61 -6.36 -2.08 8.69
C TYR A 61 -5.88 -2.61 7.33
N ARG A 62 -6.33 -1.99 6.24
CA ARG A 62 -5.85 -2.27 4.86
C ARG A 62 -4.51 -1.63 4.55
N GLU A 63 -4.28 -0.45 5.11
CA GLU A 63 -3.17 0.43 4.80
C GLU A 63 -1.80 -0.25 4.86
N PRO A 64 -1.42 -0.97 5.93
CA PRO A 64 -0.10 -1.59 5.99
C PRO A 64 0.07 -2.70 4.93
N TYR A 65 -0.98 -3.46 4.62
CA TYR A 65 -0.92 -4.47 3.55
C TYR A 65 -0.68 -3.84 2.18
N LEU A 66 -1.39 -2.77 1.86
CA LEU A 66 -1.25 -2.09 0.57
C LEU A 66 0.10 -1.37 0.46
N SER A 67 0.59 -0.78 1.55
CA SER A 67 1.91 -0.17 1.58
C SER A 67 3.03 -1.20 1.36
N ILE A 68 2.91 -2.41 1.93
CA ILE A 68 3.84 -3.50 1.64
C ILE A 68 3.72 -3.94 0.17
N ALA A 69 2.49 -4.08 -0.36
CA ALA A 69 2.28 -4.47 -1.74
C ALA A 69 2.95 -3.50 -2.75
N GLU A 70 2.88 -2.19 -2.49
CA GLU A 70 3.60 -1.20 -3.30
C GLU A 70 5.12 -1.41 -3.25
N ILE A 71 5.69 -1.64 -2.06
CA ILE A 71 7.13 -1.93 -1.90
C ILE A 71 7.50 -3.23 -2.62
N MET A 72 6.64 -4.25 -2.59
CA MET A 72 6.88 -5.50 -3.33
C MET A 72 6.87 -5.27 -4.84
N ASN A 73 5.98 -4.43 -5.37
CA ASN A 73 6.01 -4.04 -6.78
C ASN A 73 7.33 -3.30 -7.15
N GLU A 74 7.77 -2.38 -6.31
CA GLU A 74 9.06 -1.68 -6.50
C GLU A 74 10.26 -2.67 -6.51
N LYS A 75 10.18 -3.72 -5.68
CA LYS A 75 11.16 -4.81 -5.63
C LYS A 75 10.96 -5.88 -6.72
N GLN A 76 10.01 -5.68 -7.64
CA GLN A 76 9.65 -6.61 -8.72
C GLN A 76 9.15 -7.99 -8.21
N MET A 77 8.59 -8.03 -7.01
CA MET A 77 8.00 -9.21 -6.39
C MET A 77 6.48 -9.22 -6.59
N TYR A 78 6.05 -9.28 -7.84
CA TYR A 78 4.67 -9.01 -8.25
C TYR A 78 3.65 -9.99 -7.68
N ASP A 79 3.96 -11.30 -7.64
CA ASP A 79 3.07 -12.30 -7.04
C ASP A 79 2.88 -12.06 -5.53
N VAL A 80 3.94 -11.61 -4.85
CA VAL A 80 3.89 -11.25 -3.43
C VAL A 80 3.01 -10.01 -3.23
N ALA A 81 3.15 -9.01 -4.10
CA ALA A 81 2.30 -7.82 -4.08
C ALA A 81 0.82 -8.18 -4.24
N ILE A 82 0.47 -9.06 -5.21
CA ILE A 82 -0.90 -9.56 -5.40
C ILE A 82 -1.39 -10.24 -4.11
N GLY A 83 -0.56 -11.07 -3.47
CA GLY A 83 -0.91 -11.74 -2.22
C GLY A 83 -1.26 -10.75 -1.10
N TYR A 84 -0.46 -9.71 -0.91
CA TYR A 84 -0.74 -8.66 0.09
C TYR A 84 -2.04 -7.90 -0.22
N VAL A 85 -2.30 -7.58 -1.49
CA VAL A 85 -3.58 -6.96 -1.87
C VAL A 85 -4.76 -7.89 -1.58
N GLN A 86 -4.63 -9.19 -1.84
CA GLN A 86 -5.68 -10.17 -1.51
C GLN A 86 -5.95 -10.24 -0.01
N GLU A 87 -4.92 -10.16 0.84
CA GLU A 87 -5.10 -10.06 2.29
C GLU A 87 -5.79 -8.75 2.70
N ALA A 88 -5.41 -7.62 2.10
CA ALA A 88 -6.07 -6.34 2.33
C ALA A 88 -7.57 -6.39 2.01
N LEU A 89 -7.93 -7.04 0.90
CA LEU A 89 -9.34 -7.17 0.47
C LEU A 89 -10.21 -7.99 1.43
N LYS A 90 -9.64 -8.85 2.25
CA LYS A 90 -10.37 -9.56 3.32
C LYS A 90 -10.77 -8.65 4.47
N LYS A 91 -10.15 -7.48 4.61
CA LYS A 91 -10.43 -6.50 5.65
C LYS A 91 -11.60 -5.63 5.19
N THR A 92 -12.78 -5.91 5.71
CA THR A 92 -14.03 -5.27 5.28
C THR A 92 -14.51 -4.17 6.22
N TYR A 93 -13.95 -4.09 7.41
CA TYR A 93 -14.28 -3.05 8.37
C TYR A 93 -13.51 -1.77 8.08
N ARG A 94 -14.21 -0.66 8.00
CA ARG A 94 -13.65 0.67 7.78
C ARG A 94 -13.64 1.45 9.10
N HIS A 95 -12.45 1.80 9.57
CA HIS A 95 -12.26 2.39 10.89
C HIS A 95 -12.71 3.86 10.99
N TYR A 96 -12.71 4.59 9.86
CA TYR A 96 -12.98 6.04 9.82
C TYR A 96 -12.10 6.84 10.78
N THR A 97 -10.85 6.43 10.93
CA THR A 97 -9.86 7.10 11.75
C THR A 97 -8.97 8.03 10.91
N TRP A 98 -8.23 8.91 11.57
CA TRP A 98 -7.31 9.83 10.91
C TRP A 98 -6.10 9.16 10.21
N VAL A 99 -5.84 7.90 10.46
CA VAL A 99 -4.81 7.10 9.75
C VAL A 99 -5.35 6.39 8.52
N GLU A 100 -6.67 6.31 8.38
CA GLU A 100 -7.29 5.67 7.24
C GLU A 100 -7.11 6.51 5.98
N ARG A 101 -6.78 5.86 4.88
CA ARG A 101 -6.60 6.48 3.58
C ARG A 101 -7.77 6.08 2.67
N ASP A 102 -8.52 7.06 2.18
CA ASP A 102 -9.62 6.79 1.23
C ASP A 102 -9.18 5.94 0.04
N ASN A 103 -7.96 6.14 -0.45
CA ASN A 103 -7.40 5.39 -1.57
C ASN A 103 -7.24 3.89 -1.27
N SER A 104 -7.06 3.50 0.00
CA SER A 104 -6.97 2.09 0.43
C SER A 104 -8.26 1.31 0.20
N TRP A 105 -9.37 2.01 -0.08
CA TRP A 105 -10.69 1.43 -0.34
C TRP A 105 -11.07 1.46 -1.82
N GLY A 106 -10.16 1.82 -2.71
CA GLY A 106 -10.43 1.92 -4.13
C GLY A 106 -9.18 2.02 -4.99
N GLY A 107 -8.86 3.20 -5.48
CA GLY A 107 -7.88 3.43 -6.53
C GLY A 107 -6.48 2.88 -6.28
N GLN A 108 -6.00 2.85 -5.03
CA GLN A 108 -4.68 2.28 -4.70
C GLN A 108 -4.61 0.78 -5.00
N ILE A 109 -5.68 0.03 -4.67
CA ILE A 109 -5.79 -1.41 -4.95
C ILE A 109 -5.65 -1.66 -6.45
N GLU A 110 -6.44 -0.94 -7.23
CA GLU A 110 -6.49 -1.10 -8.69
C GLU A 110 -5.17 -0.70 -9.35
N ASP A 111 -4.51 0.34 -8.85
CA ASP A 111 -3.21 0.77 -9.33
C ASP A 111 -2.13 -0.29 -9.06
N ILE A 112 -2.02 -0.80 -7.83
CA ILE A 112 -1.06 -1.85 -7.47
C ILE A 112 -1.26 -3.09 -8.33
N LEU A 113 -2.52 -3.58 -8.45
CA LEU A 113 -2.85 -4.78 -9.20
C LEU A 113 -2.61 -4.60 -10.70
N SER A 114 -2.83 -3.41 -11.26
CA SER A 114 -2.58 -3.16 -12.68
C SER A 114 -1.12 -3.42 -13.04
N VAL A 115 -0.19 -2.94 -12.21
CA VAL A 115 1.25 -3.15 -12.40
C VAL A 115 1.61 -4.61 -12.15
N SER A 116 1.12 -5.22 -11.07
CA SER A 116 1.45 -6.59 -10.71
C SER A 116 0.99 -7.57 -11.80
N TYR A 117 -0.25 -7.45 -12.28
CA TYR A 117 -0.78 -8.34 -13.34
C TYR A 117 -0.09 -8.11 -14.68
N TYR A 118 0.34 -6.89 -15.00
CA TYR A 118 1.13 -6.64 -16.21
C TYR A 118 2.41 -7.47 -16.24
N TRP A 119 3.16 -7.43 -15.15
CA TRP A 119 4.45 -8.09 -15.05
C TRP A 119 4.35 -9.63 -14.83
N THR A 120 3.21 -10.12 -14.33
CA THR A 120 2.92 -11.57 -14.28
C THR A 120 2.28 -12.11 -15.56
N GLY A 121 2.04 -11.25 -16.57
CA GLY A 121 1.53 -11.65 -17.89
C GLY A 121 0.01 -11.77 -17.96
N ASP A 122 -0.74 -11.47 -16.91
CA ASP A 122 -2.21 -11.42 -16.96
C ASP A 122 -2.69 -10.06 -17.46
N TYR A 123 -2.43 -9.79 -18.74
CA TYR A 123 -2.74 -8.50 -19.38
C TYR A 123 -4.22 -8.14 -19.33
N LYS A 124 -5.10 -9.15 -19.30
CA LYS A 124 -6.54 -8.91 -19.19
C LYS A 124 -6.91 -8.30 -17.84
N LYS A 125 -6.48 -8.93 -16.72
CA LYS A 125 -6.72 -8.38 -15.39
C LYS A 125 -5.99 -7.06 -15.18
N SER A 126 -4.78 -6.95 -15.70
CA SER A 126 -4.03 -5.69 -15.67
C SER A 126 -4.82 -4.55 -16.31
N PHE A 127 -5.43 -4.78 -17.48
CA PHE A 127 -6.24 -3.79 -18.18
C PHE A 127 -7.52 -3.44 -17.41
N GLU A 128 -8.22 -4.43 -16.85
CA GLU A 128 -9.39 -4.22 -16.01
C GLU A 128 -9.05 -3.33 -14.79
N CYS A 129 -7.92 -3.59 -14.14
CA CYS A 129 -7.46 -2.80 -13.00
C CYS A 129 -7.04 -1.39 -13.39
N VAL A 130 -6.22 -1.20 -14.44
CA VAL A 130 -5.77 0.15 -14.83
C VAL A 130 -6.92 1.02 -15.29
N THR A 131 -7.95 0.42 -15.93
CA THR A 131 -9.16 1.15 -16.35
C THR A 131 -9.90 1.72 -15.13
N LYS A 132 -10.03 0.95 -14.06
CA LYS A 132 -10.63 1.45 -12.81
C LYS A 132 -9.71 2.44 -12.10
N ALA A 133 -8.40 2.20 -12.06
CA ALA A 133 -7.45 3.12 -11.44
C ALA A 133 -7.53 4.52 -12.06
N ILE A 134 -7.70 4.62 -13.39
CA ILE A 134 -7.83 5.90 -14.08
C ILE A 134 -9.11 6.66 -13.71
N GLU A 135 -10.19 5.95 -13.36
CA GLU A 135 -11.44 6.56 -12.88
C GLU A 135 -11.24 7.23 -11.51
N TYR A 136 -10.43 6.62 -10.63
CA TYR A 136 -10.08 7.20 -9.33
C TYR A 136 -9.07 8.35 -9.44
N PHE A 137 -8.12 8.24 -10.38
CA PHE A 137 -7.02 9.18 -10.53
C PHE A 137 -6.94 9.76 -11.95
N PRO A 138 -7.97 10.49 -12.42
CA PRO A 138 -8.07 10.90 -13.82
C PRO A 138 -6.98 11.89 -14.27
N ASN A 139 -6.25 12.49 -13.34
CA ASN A 139 -5.17 13.44 -13.64
C ASN A 139 -3.76 12.89 -13.36
N ASP A 140 -3.63 11.63 -12.94
CA ASP A 140 -2.33 11.01 -12.71
C ASP A 140 -1.68 10.59 -14.04
N GLY A 141 -0.58 11.27 -14.38
CA GLY A 141 0.14 11.01 -15.63
C GLY A 141 0.79 9.63 -15.68
N ARG A 142 1.20 9.06 -14.53
CA ARG A 142 1.79 7.73 -14.43
C ARG A 142 0.74 6.64 -14.71
N ILE A 143 -0.47 6.78 -14.17
CA ILE A 143 -1.57 5.82 -14.41
C ILE A 143 -2.01 5.89 -15.87
N LYS A 144 -2.09 7.09 -16.48
CA LYS A 144 -2.36 7.24 -17.92
C LYS A 144 -1.31 6.53 -18.78
N TYR A 145 -0.04 6.72 -18.45
CA TYR A 145 1.05 6.05 -19.14
C TYR A 145 0.97 4.51 -18.99
N ASN A 146 0.66 4.02 -17.79
CA ASN A 146 0.43 2.59 -17.57
C ASN A 146 -0.75 2.07 -18.40
N PHE A 147 -1.85 2.83 -18.49
CA PHE A 147 -3.00 2.47 -19.31
C PHE A 147 -2.63 2.27 -20.79
N ASP A 148 -1.83 3.19 -21.36
CA ASP A 148 -1.40 3.09 -22.74
C ASP A 148 -0.54 1.83 -22.99
N ILE A 149 0.42 1.55 -22.11
CA ILE A 149 1.29 0.38 -22.21
C ILE A 149 0.49 -0.92 -22.07
N ILE A 150 -0.37 -1.00 -21.05
CA ILE A 150 -1.18 -2.19 -20.78
C ILE A 150 -2.16 -2.46 -21.91
N SER A 151 -2.79 -1.41 -22.46
CA SER A 151 -3.70 -1.51 -23.60
C SER A 151 -3.01 -2.11 -24.82
N LYS A 152 -1.79 -1.64 -25.10
CA LYS A 152 -0.97 -2.18 -26.20
C LYS A 152 -0.59 -3.64 -25.97
N ALA A 153 -0.11 -3.96 -24.76
CA ALA A 153 0.26 -5.33 -24.43
C ALA A 153 -0.92 -6.30 -24.52
N LEU A 154 -2.12 -5.88 -24.09
CA LEU A 154 -3.33 -6.66 -24.26
C LEU A 154 -3.63 -6.95 -25.74
N GLN A 155 -3.55 -5.94 -26.60
CA GLN A 155 -3.79 -6.11 -28.06
C GLN A 155 -2.79 -7.07 -28.70
N GLU A 156 -1.51 -7.01 -28.30
CA GLU A 156 -0.45 -7.86 -28.84
C GLU A 156 -0.52 -9.33 -28.36
N ASN A 157 -1.17 -9.60 -27.23
CA ASN A 157 -1.20 -10.95 -26.59
C ASN A 157 -2.58 -11.61 -26.63
N VAL A 158 -3.60 -10.99 -27.20
CA VAL A 158 -4.95 -11.57 -27.41
C VAL A 158 -5.07 -12.29 -28.78
N LEU A 159 -4.00 -12.27 -29.57
CA LEU A 159 -3.89 -13.04 -30.83
C LEU A 159 -3.24 -14.39 -30.58
#